data_055f899d5f904cf825b2ea21d3f066c4
#
_entry.id   055f899d5f904cf825b2ea21d3f066c4
#
_cell.length_a   1.000
_cell.length_b   1.000
_cell.length_c   1.000
_cell.angle_alpha   90.00
_cell.angle_beta   90.00
_cell.angle_gamma   90.00
#
_symmetry.space_group_name_H-M   'P 1'
#
loop_
_entity.id
_entity.type
_entity.pdbx_description
1 polymer ?
#
loop_
_entity_poly.entity_id
_entity_poly.type
_entity_poly.pdbx_seq_one_letter_code
_entity_poly.pdbx_strand_id
1 'polypeptide(L)'
;MKILALNEAKKIHQEDYQASIKLADISAGFIKDKKAVLTCGINGKLASTGPYGIALAPVYKLHETGTTIPIFIAENRPLFDGSRVLAYELDTAKIPYAILCDGMIATLMANNEIDCVLLSGYDVDANGSIVCHTGTLNIAVIANYFQIDTFILMQHSLTIEKPNLHKSEENLFRKSFTDIWFKRPITTPFASYYGCTTDIIPKKLVTKVITDRGVIYEKGTS
;
A
#
# COMPACT_ATOMS: atom_id res chain seq x y z
N MET A 1 24.63 -19.13 21.45
CA MET A 1 23.41 -19.17 20.64
C MET A 1 22.48 -17.97 20.89
N LYS A 2 21.98 -17.67 22.10
CA LYS A 2 21.08 -16.51 22.37
C LYS A 2 21.66 -15.16 22.00
N ILE A 3 22.93 -14.89 22.25
CA ILE A 3 23.58 -13.60 21.90
C ILE A 3 23.68 -13.41 20.39
N LEU A 4 24.00 -14.47 19.63
CA LEU A 4 24.06 -14.41 18.17
C LEU A 4 22.69 -14.12 17.56
N ALA A 5 21.65 -14.79 18.04
CA ALA A 5 20.28 -14.55 17.59
C ALA A 5 19.81 -13.10 17.89
N LEU A 6 20.14 -12.57 19.07
CA LEU A 6 19.82 -11.20 19.44
C LEU A 6 20.56 -10.18 18.55
N ASN A 7 21.83 -10.42 18.24
CA ASN A 7 22.61 -9.54 17.39
C ASN A 7 22.07 -9.53 15.95
N GLU A 8 21.69 -10.71 15.43
CA GLU A 8 21.08 -10.80 14.10
C GLU A 8 19.71 -10.10 14.04
N ALA A 9 18.85 -10.29 15.06
CA ALA A 9 17.58 -9.59 15.15
C ALA A 9 17.75 -8.06 15.19
N LYS A 10 18.74 -7.56 15.94
CA LYS A 10 19.05 -6.11 15.95
C LYS A 10 19.56 -5.61 14.60
N LYS A 11 20.36 -6.41 13.90
CA LYS A 11 20.86 -6.08 12.57
C LYS A 11 19.71 -5.99 11.56
N ILE A 12 18.82 -6.99 11.53
CA ILE A 12 17.63 -7.00 10.65
C ILE A 12 16.76 -5.77 10.93
N HIS A 13 16.50 -5.47 12.20
CA HIS A 13 15.73 -4.27 12.58
C HIS A 13 16.40 -2.98 12.09
N GLN A 14 17.72 -2.86 12.24
CA GLN A 14 18.45 -1.68 11.81
C GLN A 14 18.47 -1.53 10.28
N GLU A 15 18.58 -2.65 9.55
CA GLU A 15 18.53 -2.67 8.08
C GLU A 15 17.15 -2.19 7.57
N ASP A 16 16.06 -2.72 8.13
CA ASP A 16 14.70 -2.31 7.80
C ASP A 16 14.44 -0.83 8.14
N TYR A 17 14.92 -0.38 9.30
CA TYR A 17 14.83 1.02 9.71
C TYR A 17 15.52 1.96 8.72
N GLN A 18 16.72 1.63 8.28
CA GLN A 18 17.47 2.43 7.30
C GLN A 18 16.86 2.36 5.90
N ALA A 19 16.31 1.21 5.50
CA ALA A 19 15.61 1.06 4.23
C ALA A 19 14.37 1.97 4.16
N SER A 20 13.59 2.06 5.23
CA SER A 20 12.42 2.96 5.31
C SER A 20 12.82 4.44 5.13
N ILE A 21 13.93 4.88 5.73
CA ILE A 21 14.43 6.25 5.57
C ILE A 21 14.85 6.53 4.13
N LYS A 22 15.66 5.63 3.55
CA LYS A 22 16.11 5.79 2.15
C LYS A 22 14.95 5.78 1.16
N LEU A 23 13.98 4.88 1.38
CA LEU A 23 12.78 4.82 0.55
C LEU A 23 12.01 6.15 0.60
N ALA A 24 11.85 6.73 1.79
CA ALA A 24 11.22 8.03 1.96
C ALA A 24 11.97 9.15 1.23
N ASP A 25 13.30 9.21 1.38
CA ASP A 25 14.14 10.23 0.74
C ASP A 25 14.10 10.13 -0.80
N ILE A 26 14.18 8.91 -1.35
CA ILE A 26 14.13 8.68 -2.79
C ILE A 26 12.75 9.02 -3.38
N SER A 27 11.67 8.60 -2.69
CA SER A 27 10.32 8.71 -3.23
C SER A 27 9.68 10.08 -3.03
N ALA A 28 10.12 10.88 -2.06
CA ALA A 28 9.56 12.20 -1.80
C ALA A 28 9.57 13.13 -3.02
N GLY A 29 10.65 13.09 -3.82
CA GLY A 29 10.77 13.90 -5.02
C GLY A 29 9.72 13.62 -6.10
N PHE A 30 9.15 12.41 -6.12
CA PHE A 30 8.14 12.05 -7.12
C PHE A 30 6.73 12.51 -6.77
N ILE A 31 6.49 12.87 -5.50
CA ILE A 31 5.13 13.24 -5.05
C ILE A 31 5.02 14.66 -4.50
N LYS A 32 6.13 15.39 -4.32
CA LYS A 32 6.13 16.72 -3.68
C LYS A 32 5.19 17.75 -4.32
N ASP A 33 4.98 17.63 -5.63
CA ASP A 33 4.14 18.55 -6.43
C ASP A 33 2.77 17.96 -6.75
N LYS A 34 2.42 16.80 -6.16
CA LYS A 34 1.13 16.15 -6.39
C LYS A 34 0.01 16.82 -5.61
N LYS A 35 -1.16 16.93 -6.24
CA LYS A 35 -2.36 17.53 -5.66
C LYS A 35 -2.88 16.73 -4.47
N ALA A 36 -3.05 15.43 -4.65
CA ALA A 36 -3.49 14.49 -3.64
C ALA A 36 -3.15 13.07 -4.06
N VAL A 37 -3.07 12.17 -3.09
CA VAL A 37 -2.67 10.78 -3.27
C VAL A 37 -3.78 9.84 -2.84
N LEU A 38 -4.02 8.78 -3.63
CA LEU A 38 -4.83 7.63 -3.23
C LEU A 38 -3.92 6.48 -2.76
N THR A 39 -4.31 5.81 -1.68
CA THR A 39 -3.66 4.59 -1.22
C THR A 39 -4.67 3.58 -0.68
N CYS A 40 -4.25 2.32 -0.51
CA CYS A 40 -5.03 1.27 0.15
C CYS A 40 -4.14 0.26 0.88
N GLY A 41 -4.70 -0.45 1.84
CA GLY A 41 -4.00 -1.46 2.64
C GLY A 41 -3.22 -0.87 3.82
N ILE A 42 -2.35 -1.67 4.42
CA ILE A 42 -1.50 -1.25 5.55
C ILE A 42 -0.16 -0.76 4.99
N ASN A 43 -0.02 0.54 4.79
CA ASN A 43 1.08 1.15 4.03
C ASN A 43 1.90 2.17 4.82
N GLY A 44 1.51 2.45 6.03
CA GLY A 44 2.13 3.46 6.88
C GLY A 44 3.16 2.91 7.87
N LYS A 45 3.38 3.66 8.95
CA LYS A 45 4.40 3.37 9.98
C LYS A 45 4.16 2.05 10.72
N LEU A 46 2.90 1.64 10.89
CA LEU A 46 2.56 0.38 11.54
C LEU A 46 2.84 -0.87 10.67
N ALA A 47 3.14 -0.67 9.39
CA ALA A 47 3.45 -1.75 8.46
C ALA A 47 4.95 -2.11 8.42
N SER A 48 5.82 -1.37 9.08
CA SER A 48 7.27 -1.58 9.07
C SER A 48 7.89 -1.22 10.41
N THR A 49 9.14 -1.57 10.62
CA THR A 49 9.92 -1.15 11.79
C THR A 49 10.53 0.24 11.63
N GLY A 50 10.47 0.78 10.42
CA GLY A 50 11.03 2.08 10.07
C GLY A 50 10.11 3.26 10.45
N PRO A 51 10.64 4.49 10.50
CA PRO A 51 9.91 5.66 10.96
C PRO A 51 8.83 6.16 9.98
N TYR A 52 8.89 5.72 8.72
CA TYR A 52 8.04 6.24 7.64
C TYR A 52 7.10 5.23 7.01
N GLY A 53 7.22 3.93 7.32
CA GLY A 53 6.46 2.89 6.65
C GLY A 53 6.98 2.56 5.24
N ILE A 54 6.09 2.17 4.32
CA ILE A 54 6.44 1.79 2.94
C ILE A 54 5.79 2.75 1.94
N ALA A 55 4.53 2.52 1.51
CA ALA A 55 3.93 3.37 0.46
C ALA A 55 3.70 4.82 0.91
N LEU A 56 3.43 5.08 2.18
CA LEU A 56 3.29 6.42 2.71
C LEU A 56 4.60 7.04 3.21
N ALA A 57 5.74 6.37 3.03
CA ALA A 57 7.04 6.90 3.43
C ALA A 57 7.30 8.32 2.90
N PRO A 58 7.08 8.63 1.59
CA PRO A 58 7.29 9.98 1.08
C PRO A 58 6.32 11.02 1.66
N VAL A 59 5.10 10.62 2.01
CA VAL A 59 4.10 11.52 2.61
C VAL A 59 4.53 11.97 3.99
N TYR A 60 4.94 11.03 4.85
CA TYR A 60 5.45 11.35 6.18
C TYR A 60 6.70 12.22 6.12
N LYS A 61 7.62 11.90 5.20
CA LYS A 61 8.85 12.69 5.01
C LYS A 61 8.55 14.13 4.61
N LEU A 62 7.67 14.33 3.63
CA LEU A 62 7.27 15.67 3.19
C LEU A 62 6.55 16.45 4.28
N HIS A 63 5.67 15.77 5.02
CA HIS A 63 4.94 16.40 6.13
C HIS A 63 5.91 16.92 7.22
N GLU A 64 6.94 16.16 7.56
CA GLU A 64 7.99 16.59 8.52
C GLU A 64 8.78 17.80 8.01
N THR A 65 8.89 18.00 6.70
CA THR A 65 9.56 19.16 6.08
C THR A 65 8.61 20.31 5.74
N GLY A 66 7.35 20.24 6.20
CA GLY A 66 6.37 21.31 6.07
C GLY A 66 5.51 21.24 4.81
N THR A 67 5.67 20.20 3.97
CA THR A 67 4.83 19.98 2.78
C THR A 67 3.77 18.95 3.10
N THR A 68 2.50 19.35 3.10
CA THR A 68 1.38 18.44 3.40
C THR A 68 0.62 18.10 2.12
N ILE A 69 0.50 16.81 1.83
CA ILE A 69 -0.27 16.28 0.68
C ILE A 69 -1.50 15.59 1.25
N PRO A 70 -2.73 15.96 0.81
CA PRO A 70 -3.96 15.27 1.21
C PRO A 70 -3.97 13.81 0.74
N ILE A 71 -4.49 12.91 1.59
CA ILE A 71 -4.53 11.48 1.32
C ILE A 71 -5.98 11.01 1.21
N PHE A 72 -6.31 10.34 0.13
CA PHE A 72 -7.51 9.52 0.04
C PHE A 72 -7.16 8.07 0.38
N ILE A 73 -7.96 7.45 1.25
CA ILE A 73 -7.75 6.08 1.69
C ILE A 73 -8.93 5.24 1.22
N ALA A 74 -8.71 4.23 0.39
CA ALA A 74 -9.70 3.20 0.17
C ALA A 74 -9.95 2.43 1.47
N GLU A 75 -11.21 2.17 1.83
CA GLU A 75 -11.54 1.44 3.08
C GLU A 75 -10.90 0.06 3.15
N ASN A 76 -10.62 -0.52 1.99
CA ASN A 76 -9.93 -1.77 1.76
C ASN A 76 -10.67 -2.99 2.33
N ARG A 77 -11.74 -3.38 1.64
CA ARG A 77 -12.44 -4.66 1.90
C ARG A 77 -11.52 -5.85 1.60
N PRO A 78 -11.63 -6.98 2.34
CA PRO A 78 -12.62 -7.27 3.39
C PRO A 78 -12.18 -6.89 4.79
N LEU A 79 -10.92 -6.53 5.02
CA LEU A 79 -10.35 -6.34 6.37
C LEU A 79 -10.52 -4.93 6.93
N PHE A 80 -10.86 -3.96 6.10
CA PHE A 80 -10.95 -2.53 6.44
C PHE A 80 -9.64 -1.94 6.96
N ASP A 81 -8.51 -2.41 6.45
CA ASP A 81 -7.19 -1.98 6.91
C ASP A 81 -6.97 -0.48 6.66
N GLY A 82 -7.47 0.04 5.54
CA GLY A 82 -7.43 1.46 5.24
C GLY A 82 -8.16 2.30 6.28
N SER A 83 -9.42 1.97 6.56
CA SER A 83 -10.25 2.72 7.50
C SER A 83 -9.91 2.49 8.96
N ARG A 84 -9.31 1.35 9.33
CA ARG A 84 -9.03 1.00 10.72
C ARG A 84 -7.59 1.32 11.14
N VAL A 85 -6.61 1.04 10.29
CA VAL A 85 -5.20 1.16 10.62
C VAL A 85 -4.64 2.46 10.07
N LEU A 86 -4.76 2.65 8.75
CA LEU A 86 -4.13 3.78 8.08
C LEU A 86 -4.76 5.11 8.46
N ALA A 87 -6.08 5.17 8.62
CA ALA A 87 -6.77 6.36 9.10
C ALA A 87 -6.31 6.76 10.51
N TYR A 88 -6.15 5.79 11.41
CA TYR A 88 -5.61 6.02 12.75
C TYR A 88 -4.19 6.60 12.72
N GLU A 89 -3.32 6.07 11.85
CA GLU A 89 -1.96 6.58 11.70
C GLU A 89 -1.93 8.03 11.22
N LEU A 90 -2.69 8.35 10.15
CA LEU A 90 -2.73 9.68 9.58
C LEU A 90 -3.36 10.70 10.52
N ASP A 91 -4.40 10.32 11.27
CA ASP A 91 -5.00 11.17 12.31
C ASP A 91 -3.99 11.48 13.41
N THR A 92 -3.25 10.48 13.87
CA THR A 92 -2.19 10.64 14.87
C THR A 92 -1.06 11.56 14.36
N ALA A 93 -0.71 11.45 13.09
CA ALA A 93 0.31 12.26 12.45
C ALA A 93 -0.16 13.68 12.05
N LYS A 94 -1.47 13.96 12.18
CA LYS A 94 -2.09 15.22 11.74
C LYS A 94 -1.96 15.49 10.23
N ILE A 95 -1.92 14.43 9.44
CA ILE A 95 -1.92 14.51 7.98
C ILE A 95 -3.38 14.50 7.51
N PRO A 96 -3.84 15.44 6.67
CA PRO A 96 -5.20 15.46 6.16
C PRO A 96 -5.52 14.21 5.34
N TYR A 97 -6.66 13.58 5.62
CA TYR A 97 -7.10 12.42 4.89
C TYR A 97 -8.63 12.36 4.76
N ALA A 98 -9.10 11.61 3.77
CA ALA A 98 -10.50 11.21 3.62
C ALA A 98 -10.58 9.73 3.29
N ILE A 99 -11.56 9.03 3.87
CA ILE A 99 -11.82 7.62 3.58
C ILE A 99 -12.91 7.54 2.51
N LEU A 100 -12.75 6.62 1.56
CA LEU A 100 -13.77 6.31 0.56
C LEU A 100 -14.02 4.80 0.49
N CYS A 101 -15.24 4.42 0.12
CA CYS A 101 -15.54 3.02 -0.20
C CYS A 101 -14.80 2.61 -1.47
N ASP A 102 -14.33 1.36 -1.52
CA ASP A 102 -13.52 0.85 -2.64
C ASP A 102 -14.24 1.02 -4.00
N GLY A 103 -15.57 0.94 -4.05
CA GLY A 103 -16.37 1.16 -5.25
C GLY A 103 -16.42 2.62 -5.75
N MET A 104 -15.92 3.59 -4.99
CA MET A 104 -15.94 5.03 -5.34
C MET A 104 -14.64 5.50 -5.99
N ILE A 105 -13.65 4.65 -6.12
CA ILE A 105 -12.32 5.00 -6.65
C ILE A 105 -12.40 5.59 -8.06
N ALA A 106 -13.20 4.97 -8.94
CA ALA A 106 -13.38 5.47 -10.31
C ALA A 106 -13.99 6.88 -10.35
N THR A 107 -14.97 7.16 -9.50
CA THR A 107 -15.59 8.48 -9.39
C THR A 107 -14.60 9.53 -8.90
N LEU A 108 -13.77 9.19 -7.90
CA LEU A 108 -12.72 10.06 -7.39
C LEU A 108 -11.73 10.46 -8.51
N MET A 109 -11.29 9.47 -9.28
CA MET A 109 -10.36 9.68 -10.40
C MET A 109 -11.00 10.47 -11.56
N ALA A 110 -12.25 10.16 -11.92
CA ALA A 110 -12.99 10.86 -12.96
C ALA A 110 -13.20 12.35 -12.63
N ASN A 111 -13.33 12.69 -11.34
CA ASN A 111 -13.45 14.06 -10.88
C ASN A 111 -12.10 14.79 -10.74
N ASN A 112 -11.00 14.15 -11.14
CA ASN A 112 -9.64 14.71 -11.01
C ASN A 112 -9.31 15.14 -9.57
N GLU A 113 -9.80 14.44 -8.55
CA GLU A 113 -9.52 14.77 -7.15
C GLU A 113 -8.12 14.34 -6.73
N ILE A 114 -7.53 13.35 -7.42
CA ILE A 114 -6.16 12.86 -7.21
C ILE A 114 -5.39 12.84 -8.53
N ASP A 115 -4.09 12.87 -8.45
CA ASP A 115 -3.16 12.75 -9.57
C ASP A 115 -2.03 11.72 -9.34
N CYS A 116 -2.10 10.99 -8.23
CA CYS A 116 -1.12 9.97 -7.88
C CYS A 116 -1.74 8.85 -7.04
N VAL A 117 -1.29 7.62 -7.28
CA VAL A 117 -1.58 6.44 -6.48
C VAL A 117 -0.27 5.93 -5.87
N LEU A 118 -0.28 5.67 -4.56
CA LEU A 118 0.83 5.05 -3.83
C LEU A 118 0.40 3.69 -3.27
N LEU A 119 1.09 2.62 -3.65
CA LEU A 119 0.83 1.25 -3.20
C LEU A 119 2.09 0.60 -2.66
N SER A 120 1.94 -0.33 -1.72
CA SER A 120 3.04 -1.19 -1.27
C SER A 120 3.11 -2.47 -2.08
N GLY A 121 4.32 -2.79 -2.57
CA GLY A 121 4.66 -4.09 -3.13
C GLY A 121 5.30 -4.99 -2.06
N TYR A 122 5.01 -6.29 -2.14
CA TYR A 122 5.58 -7.30 -1.25
C TYR A 122 6.61 -8.18 -1.96
N ASP A 123 6.44 -8.37 -3.27
CA ASP A 123 7.26 -9.26 -4.07
C ASP A 123 7.17 -8.89 -5.56
N VAL A 124 8.11 -9.39 -6.37
CA VAL A 124 8.12 -9.25 -7.83
C VAL A 124 8.24 -10.64 -8.44
N ASP A 125 7.31 -11.01 -9.31
CA ASP A 125 7.37 -12.28 -10.01
C ASP A 125 8.43 -12.29 -11.16
N ALA A 126 8.68 -13.45 -11.73
CA ALA A 126 9.64 -13.63 -12.82
C ALA A 126 9.31 -12.81 -14.09
N ASN A 127 8.07 -12.35 -14.25
CA ASN A 127 7.61 -11.53 -15.38
C ASN A 127 7.68 -10.02 -15.05
N GLY A 128 8.11 -9.66 -13.85
CA GLY A 128 8.14 -8.30 -13.35
C GLY A 128 6.78 -7.78 -12.89
N SER A 129 5.77 -8.65 -12.70
CA SER A 129 4.51 -8.27 -12.04
C SER A 129 4.71 -8.18 -10.54
N ILE A 130 4.00 -7.29 -9.88
CA ILE A 130 4.21 -6.98 -8.46
C ILE A 130 3.08 -7.60 -7.64
N VAL A 131 3.43 -8.33 -6.59
CA VAL A 131 2.49 -8.86 -5.60
C VAL A 131 2.18 -7.74 -4.59
N CYS A 132 0.92 -7.41 -4.45
CA CYS A 132 0.43 -6.34 -3.60
C CYS A 132 -0.77 -6.80 -2.76
N HIS A 133 -1.26 -5.92 -1.89
CA HIS A 133 -2.46 -6.17 -1.12
C HIS A 133 -3.71 -6.25 -2.02
N THR A 134 -4.72 -7.00 -1.58
CA THR A 134 -6.02 -7.07 -2.29
C THR A 134 -6.64 -5.69 -2.48
N GLY A 135 -7.25 -5.44 -3.64
CA GLY A 135 -7.82 -4.14 -4.05
C GLY A 135 -6.86 -3.28 -4.89
N THR A 136 -5.55 -3.55 -4.82
CA THR A 136 -4.54 -2.76 -5.55
C THR A 136 -4.61 -2.94 -7.07
N LEU A 137 -4.94 -4.15 -7.55
CA LEU A 137 -5.13 -4.38 -8.98
C LEU A 137 -6.31 -3.56 -9.54
N ASN A 138 -7.42 -3.50 -8.80
CA ASN A 138 -8.57 -2.67 -9.15
C ASN A 138 -8.16 -1.20 -9.28
N ILE A 139 -7.44 -0.67 -8.29
CA ILE A 139 -6.93 0.71 -8.30
C ILE A 139 -6.00 0.95 -9.49
N ALA A 140 -5.04 0.05 -9.75
CA ALA A 140 -4.08 0.19 -10.84
C ALA A 140 -4.73 0.17 -12.23
N VAL A 141 -5.77 -0.66 -12.43
CA VAL A 141 -6.56 -0.70 -13.68
C VAL A 141 -7.29 0.62 -13.88
N ILE A 142 -7.97 1.12 -12.85
CA ILE A 142 -8.72 2.38 -12.92
C ILE A 142 -7.76 3.57 -13.14
N ALA A 143 -6.65 3.62 -12.39
CA ALA A 143 -5.63 4.65 -12.55
C ALA A 143 -5.03 4.68 -13.96
N ASN A 144 -4.75 3.50 -14.53
CA ASN A 144 -4.25 3.42 -15.92
C ASN A 144 -5.29 3.91 -16.93
N TYR A 145 -6.59 3.65 -16.73
CA TYR A 145 -7.66 4.18 -17.58
C TYR A 145 -7.71 5.70 -17.57
N PHE A 146 -7.59 6.32 -16.39
CA PHE A 146 -7.58 7.77 -16.21
C PHE A 146 -6.20 8.43 -16.37
N GLN A 147 -5.17 7.65 -16.76
CA GLN A 147 -3.79 8.11 -16.94
C GLN A 147 -3.19 8.77 -15.67
N ILE A 148 -3.55 8.25 -14.50
CA ILE A 148 -3.03 8.68 -13.21
C ILE A 148 -1.78 7.87 -12.87
N ASP A 149 -0.74 8.55 -12.40
CA ASP A 149 0.50 7.90 -11.98
C ASP A 149 0.27 6.88 -10.87
N THR A 150 0.76 5.66 -11.07
CA THR A 150 0.74 4.59 -10.09
C THR A 150 2.17 4.25 -9.69
N PHE A 151 2.57 4.59 -8.47
CA PHE A 151 3.87 4.25 -7.90
C PHE A 151 3.71 3.11 -6.91
N ILE A 152 4.53 2.08 -7.08
CA ILE A 152 4.64 0.98 -6.12
C ILE A 152 5.94 1.15 -5.36
N LEU A 153 5.85 1.26 -4.05
CA LEU A 153 6.98 1.35 -3.15
C LEU A 153 7.19 0.01 -2.46
N MET A 154 8.43 -0.43 -2.36
CA MET A 154 8.79 -1.67 -1.68
C MET A 154 10.23 -1.64 -1.22
N GLN A 155 10.57 -2.46 -0.23
CA GLN A 155 11.95 -2.64 0.16
C GLN A 155 12.64 -3.60 -0.82
N HIS A 156 13.88 -3.31 -1.16
CA HIS A 156 14.63 -4.14 -2.11
C HIS A 156 14.83 -5.59 -1.63
N SER A 157 14.92 -5.79 -0.33
CA SER A 157 15.06 -7.12 0.28
C SER A 157 13.83 -8.03 0.12
N LEU A 158 12.69 -7.47 -0.27
CA LEU A 158 11.45 -8.21 -0.48
C LEU A 158 11.33 -8.83 -1.88
N THR A 159 12.32 -8.64 -2.75
CA THR A 159 12.36 -9.33 -4.05
C THR A 159 12.68 -10.80 -3.86
N ILE A 160 11.65 -11.65 -3.79
CA ILE A 160 11.75 -13.09 -3.57
C ILE A 160 11.60 -13.84 -4.90
N GLU A 161 12.31 -14.96 -5.07
CA GLU A 161 12.34 -15.72 -6.31
C GLU A 161 11.02 -16.41 -6.70
N LYS A 162 10.07 -16.56 -5.76
CA LYS A 162 8.76 -17.20 -6.04
C LYS A 162 7.65 -16.60 -5.17
N PRO A 163 6.67 -15.91 -5.75
CA PRO A 163 5.55 -15.39 -4.97
C PRO A 163 4.71 -16.54 -4.39
N ASN A 164 4.59 -16.57 -3.07
CA ASN A 164 3.63 -17.43 -2.39
C ASN A 164 2.24 -16.81 -2.53
N LEU A 165 1.54 -17.16 -3.59
CA LEU A 165 0.14 -16.80 -3.75
C LEU A 165 -0.68 -17.56 -2.71
N HIS A 166 -0.93 -16.93 -1.58
CA HIS A 166 -1.81 -17.48 -0.56
C HIS A 166 -3.23 -17.60 -1.13
N LYS A 167 -3.74 -18.83 -1.17
CA LYS A 167 -5.15 -19.06 -1.45
C LYS A 167 -5.97 -18.34 -0.39
N SER A 168 -7.08 -17.72 -0.80
CA SER A 168 -7.99 -17.01 0.09
C SER A 168 -8.35 -17.86 1.31
N GLU A 169 -8.13 -17.34 2.50
CA GLU A 169 -8.65 -17.94 3.71
C GLU A 169 -10.12 -17.55 3.85
N GLU A 170 -11.03 -18.46 3.49
CA GLU A 170 -12.48 -18.27 3.58
C GLU A 170 -12.92 -17.72 4.94
N ASN A 171 -12.24 -18.11 6.01
CA ASN A 171 -12.50 -17.63 7.36
C ASN A 171 -12.21 -16.14 7.58
N LEU A 172 -11.24 -15.56 6.89
CA LEU A 172 -10.94 -14.12 6.94
C LEU A 172 -12.11 -13.32 6.35
N PHE A 173 -12.62 -13.76 5.19
CA PHE A 173 -13.76 -13.12 4.54
C PHE A 173 -15.03 -13.24 5.39
N ARG A 174 -15.34 -14.40 5.98
CA ARG A 174 -16.49 -14.59 6.85
C ARG A 174 -16.46 -13.65 8.07
N LYS A 175 -15.31 -13.46 8.72
CA LYS A 175 -15.18 -12.55 9.85
C LYS A 175 -15.38 -11.09 9.46
N SER A 176 -14.94 -10.68 8.29
CA SER A 176 -15.05 -9.30 7.81
C SER A 176 -16.44 -8.92 7.28
N PHE A 177 -17.33 -9.90 7.08
CA PHE A 177 -18.73 -9.68 6.73
C PHE A 177 -19.65 -9.54 7.96
N THR A 178 -19.09 -9.39 9.14
CA THR A 178 -19.84 -9.06 10.34
C THR A 178 -19.68 -7.56 10.59
N ASP A 179 -20.78 -6.85 10.79
CA ASP A 179 -20.76 -5.44 11.17
C ASP A 179 -19.95 -5.26 12.46
N ILE A 180 -19.00 -4.32 12.45
CA ILE A 180 -18.05 -4.12 13.53
C ILE A 180 -18.73 -3.58 14.78
N TRP A 181 -19.78 -2.74 14.61
CA TRP A 181 -20.46 -2.07 15.69
C TRP A 181 -21.55 -2.93 16.31
N PHE A 182 -22.34 -3.60 15.47
CA PHE A 182 -23.50 -4.37 15.90
C PHE A 182 -23.25 -5.87 15.98
N LYS A 183 -22.08 -6.33 15.52
CA LYS A 183 -21.71 -7.76 15.42
C LYS A 183 -22.73 -8.60 14.64
N ARG A 184 -23.40 -7.98 13.69
CA ARG A 184 -24.41 -8.62 12.84
C ARG A 184 -23.80 -9.02 11.50
N PRO A 185 -24.14 -10.19 10.96
CA PRO A 185 -23.81 -10.54 9.59
C PRO A 185 -24.42 -9.53 8.62
N ILE A 186 -23.64 -9.05 7.66
CA ILE A 186 -24.10 -8.14 6.57
C ILE A 186 -24.62 -8.90 5.35
N THR A 187 -24.66 -10.23 5.42
CA THR A 187 -25.14 -11.10 4.35
C THR A 187 -25.85 -12.33 4.92
N THR A 188 -26.45 -13.13 4.05
CA THR A 188 -27.10 -14.38 4.44
C THR A 188 -26.08 -15.43 4.93
N PRO A 189 -26.49 -16.35 5.84
CA PRO A 189 -25.59 -17.36 6.40
C PRO A 189 -25.01 -18.34 5.36
N PHE A 190 -25.68 -18.49 4.24
CA PHE A 190 -25.33 -19.45 3.17
C PHE A 190 -24.61 -18.80 1.97
N ALA A 191 -24.28 -17.51 2.05
CA ALA A 191 -23.53 -16.84 0.99
C ALA A 191 -22.15 -17.45 0.85
N SER A 192 -21.77 -17.75 -0.39
CA SER A 192 -20.38 -18.07 -0.74
C SER A 192 -19.60 -16.79 -0.96
N TYR A 193 -18.33 -16.78 -0.57
CA TYR A 193 -17.43 -15.64 -0.74
C TYR A 193 -16.34 -15.99 -1.74
N TYR A 194 -16.13 -15.08 -2.68
CA TYR A 194 -14.95 -15.08 -3.54
C TYR A 194 -14.01 -13.98 -3.06
N GLY A 195 -12.74 -14.31 -2.86
CA GLY A 195 -11.76 -13.32 -2.46
C GLY A 195 -10.35 -13.88 -2.41
N CYS A 196 -9.41 -12.95 -2.38
CA CYS A 196 -7.99 -13.20 -2.22
C CYS A 196 -7.43 -12.19 -1.21
N THR A 197 -6.29 -12.48 -0.61
CA THR A 197 -5.58 -11.56 0.29
C THR A 197 -4.54 -10.72 -0.45
N THR A 198 -4.18 -11.14 -1.67
CA THR A 198 -3.16 -10.49 -2.49
C THR A 198 -3.64 -10.35 -3.92
N ASP A 199 -3.19 -9.29 -4.58
CA ASP A 199 -3.32 -9.04 -6.01
C ASP A 199 -1.96 -9.14 -6.70
N ILE A 200 -1.97 -9.47 -7.98
CA ILE A 200 -0.79 -9.37 -8.85
C ILE A 200 -1.03 -8.23 -9.83
N ILE A 201 -0.21 -7.20 -9.74
CA ILE A 201 -0.28 -6.04 -10.63
C ILE A 201 0.70 -6.24 -11.79
N PRO A 202 0.21 -6.39 -13.04
CA PRO A 202 1.09 -6.42 -14.20
C PRO A 202 1.90 -5.11 -14.29
N LYS A 203 3.20 -5.19 -14.54
CA LYS A 203 4.08 -4.01 -14.61
C LYS A 203 3.60 -2.92 -15.58
N LYS A 204 2.88 -3.29 -16.65
CA LYS A 204 2.31 -2.33 -17.63
C LYS A 204 1.29 -1.34 -17.02
N LEU A 205 0.70 -1.66 -15.85
CA LEU A 205 -0.23 -0.81 -15.13
C LEU A 205 0.47 0.12 -14.12
N VAL A 206 1.79 0.01 -13.96
CA VAL A 206 2.58 0.74 -12.99
C VAL A 206 3.41 1.80 -13.69
N THR A 207 3.44 3.03 -13.15
CA THR A 207 4.31 4.09 -13.66
C THR A 207 5.75 3.88 -13.19
N LYS A 208 5.96 3.61 -11.90
CA LYS A 208 7.28 3.35 -11.32
C LYS A 208 7.20 2.31 -10.20
N VAL A 209 8.27 1.52 -10.08
CA VAL A 209 8.56 0.73 -8.88
C VAL A 209 9.79 1.32 -8.20
N ILE A 210 9.61 1.77 -6.96
CA ILE A 210 10.60 2.51 -6.19
C ILE A 210 11.01 1.69 -4.98
N THR A 211 12.33 1.55 -4.79
CA THR A 211 12.89 0.83 -3.63
C THR A 211 13.84 1.74 -2.84
N ASP A 212 14.28 1.27 -1.69
CA ASP A 212 15.34 1.91 -0.89
C ASP A 212 16.71 1.97 -1.60
N ARG A 213 16.83 1.38 -2.78
CA ARG A 213 18.04 1.43 -3.64
C ARG A 213 17.83 2.22 -4.92
N GLY A 214 16.65 2.78 -5.15
CA GLY A 214 16.30 3.57 -6.33
C GLY A 214 15.11 3.02 -7.09
N VAL A 215 14.85 3.61 -8.25
CA VAL A 215 13.80 3.17 -9.17
C VAL A 215 14.28 1.93 -9.92
N ILE A 216 13.56 0.80 -9.75
CA ILE A 216 13.89 -0.46 -10.44
C ILE A 216 13.05 -0.69 -11.69
N TYR A 217 11.98 0.06 -11.87
CA TYR A 217 11.14 0.06 -13.07
C TYR A 217 10.51 1.43 -13.28
N GLU A 218 10.47 1.87 -14.55
CA GLU A 218 9.77 3.06 -15.00
C GLU A 218 9.11 2.78 -16.36
N LYS A 219 7.84 3.12 -16.52
CA LYS A 219 7.07 2.92 -17.74
C LYS A 219 7.65 3.81 -18.86
N GLY A 220 7.96 3.21 -20.01
CA GLY A 220 8.53 3.93 -21.16
C GLY A 220 10.05 3.99 -21.21
N THR A 221 10.76 3.50 -20.20
CA THR A 221 12.20 3.24 -20.26
C THR A 221 12.43 1.75 -20.55
N SER A 222 12.82 1.42 -21.75
CA SER A 222 13.22 0.05 -22.18
C SER A 222 14.73 -0.12 -22.06
#